data_e32f6539fea04b384a2c8449c267f098
#
_entry.id   e32f6539fea04b384a2c8449c267f098
#
_cell.length_a   1.000
_cell.length_b   1.000
_cell.length_c   1.000
_cell.angle_alpha   90.00
_cell.angle_beta   90.00
_cell.angle_gamma   90.00
#
_symmetry.space_group_name_H-M   'P 1'
#
loop_
_entity.id
_entity.type
_entity.pdbx_description
1 polymer ?
#
loop_
_entity_poly.entity_id
_entity_poly.type
_entity_poly.pdbx_seq_one_letter_code
_entity_poly.pdbx_strand_id
1 'polypeptide(L)'
;LSLANKTGIGIVGSRNIDDEEIKFTQLLAKKAVEEKLVVFSGGAKGVDEVSETTASNNQDYAESILADSLSKKIMSKAIRDNILSGKQLLLTANNPDAPFSVANAMNRNKYIYALSNGTFVVASDYNKGGTWAGAVENIKKGWVNTFVWNNNKYIGNTELIKKGGVGIE
;
A
#
# COMPACT_ATOMS: atom_id res chain seq x y z
N LEU A 1 -9.56 16.84 -1.09
CA LEU A 1 -10.44 16.32 -0.01
C LEU A 1 -11.55 15.40 -0.51
N SER A 2 -12.06 15.58 -1.74
CA SER A 2 -13.06 14.67 -2.34
C SER A 2 -12.55 13.23 -2.53
N LEU A 3 -11.24 13.03 -2.63
CA LEU A 3 -10.61 11.71 -2.76
C LEU A 3 -10.57 10.94 -1.44
N ALA A 4 -10.38 11.62 -0.32
CA ALA A 4 -10.23 11.01 1.01
C ALA A 4 -11.47 10.24 1.51
N ASN A 5 -12.61 10.39 0.86
CA ASN A 5 -13.86 9.70 1.22
C ASN A 5 -14.25 8.59 0.22
N LYS A 6 -13.34 8.19 -0.66
CA LYS A 6 -13.62 7.13 -1.63
C LYS A 6 -13.40 5.74 -1.04
N THR A 7 -14.21 4.80 -1.49
CA THR A 7 -14.00 3.36 -1.23
C THR A 7 -12.74 2.90 -1.93
N GLY A 8 -11.92 2.10 -1.26
CA GLY A 8 -10.68 1.62 -1.86
C GLY A 8 -10.06 0.44 -1.14
N ILE A 9 -8.98 -0.05 -1.71
CA ILE A 9 -8.21 -1.18 -1.19
C ILE A 9 -6.78 -0.76 -0.85
N GLY A 10 -6.24 -1.29 0.23
CA GLY A 10 -4.82 -1.20 0.54
C GLY A 10 -4.03 -2.22 -0.27
N ILE A 11 -2.90 -1.83 -0.83
CA ILE A 11 -1.94 -2.76 -1.45
C ILE A 11 -0.58 -2.51 -0.80
N VAL A 12 -0.03 -3.52 -0.16
CA VAL A 12 1.23 -3.43 0.59
C VAL A 12 2.14 -4.62 0.30
N GLY A 13 3.44 -4.42 0.47
CA GLY A 13 4.39 -5.52 0.28
C GLY A 13 5.84 -5.11 0.41
N SER A 14 6.72 -6.03 0.04
CA SER A 14 8.17 -5.87 0.08
C SER A 14 8.64 -4.72 -0.81
N ARG A 15 9.75 -4.10 -0.40
CA ARG A 15 10.48 -3.11 -1.22
C ARG A 15 11.32 -3.77 -2.31
N ASN A 16 11.71 -5.02 -2.11
CA ASN A 16 12.49 -5.82 -3.05
C ASN A 16 11.57 -6.85 -3.67
N ILE A 17 11.24 -6.66 -4.92
CA ILE A 17 10.33 -7.49 -5.70
C ILE A 17 10.93 -7.76 -7.07
N ASP A 18 10.51 -8.85 -7.68
CA ASP A 18 10.87 -9.20 -9.05
C ASP A 18 9.65 -9.16 -9.99
N ASP A 19 9.82 -9.68 -11.20
CA ASP A 19 8.82 -9.62 -12.25
C ASP A 19 7.48 -10.26 -11.88
N GLU A 20 7.49 -11.28 -11.03
CA GLU A 20 6.27 -11.99 -10.64
C GLU A 20 5.41 -11.12 -9.72
N GLU A 21 6.02 -10.52 -8.68
CA GLU A 21 5.34 -9.61 -7.78
C GLU A 21 4.90 -8.33 -8.48
N ILE A 22 5.73 -7.81 -9.41
CA ILE A 22 5.36 -6.66 -10.23
C ILE A 22 4.09 -6.95 -11.02
N LYS A 23 4.02 -8.08 -11.74
CA LYS A 23 2.86 -8.48 -12.53
C LYS A 23 1.61 -8.66 -11.66
N PHE A 24 1.75 -9.34 -10.52
CA PHE A 24 0.63 -9.55 -9.61
C PHE A 24 0.12 -8.23 -9.02
N THR A 25 1.03 -7.34 -8.60
CA THR A 25 0.68 -6.01 -8.09
C THR A 25 -0.03 -5.16 -9.15
N GLN A 26 0.46 -5.20 -10.40
CA GLN A 26 -0.18 -4.50 -11.51
C GLN A 26 -1.59 -5.05 -11.81
N LEU A 27 -1.77 -6.36 -11.73
CA LEU A 27 -3.07 -6.99 -11.91
C LEU A 27 -4.07 -6.53 -10.84
N LEU A 28 -3.66 -6.54 -9.56
CA LEU A 28 -4.49 -6.06 -8.46
C LEU A 28 -4.88 -4.60 -8.62
N ALA A 29 -3.90 -3.73 -8.91
CA ALA A 29 -4.14 -2.31 -9.08
C ALA A 29 -5.05 -2.01 -10.29
N LYS A 30 -4.88 -2.72 -11.42
CA LYS A 30 -5.78 -2.60 -12.57
C LYS A 30 -7.20 -3.03 -12.25
N LYS A 31 -7.37 -4.14 -11.54
CA LYS A 31 -8.69 -4.59 -11.11
C LYS A 31 -9.36 -3.60 -10.15
N ALA A 32 -8.60 -3.00 -9.23
CA ALA A 32 -9.12 -1.94 -8.39
C ALA A 32 -9.65 -0.75 -9.21
N VAL A 33 -8.88 -0.32 -10.21
CA VAL A 33 -9.28 0.76 -11.13
C VAL A 33 -10.56 0.40 -11.92
N GLU A 34 -10.64 -0.81 -12.47
CA GLU A 34 -11.83 -1.31 -13.18
C GLU A 34 -13.09 -1.26 -12.31
N GLU A 35 -12.95 -1.55 -11.03
CA GLU A 35 -14.01 -1.50 -10.02
C GLU A 35 -14.22 -0.10 -9.39
N LYS A 36 -13.49 0.91 -9.88
CA LYS A 36 -13.52 2.30 -9.37
C LYS A 36 -13.13 2.43 -7.90
N LEU A 37 -12.24 1.56 -7.45
CA LEU A 37 -11.67 1.56 -6.11
C LEU A 37 -10.37 2.35 -6.07
N VAL A 38 -10.19 3.17 -5.05
CA VAL A 38 -8.93 3.86 -4.79
C VAL A 38 -7.88 2.86 -4.30
N VAL A 39 -6.65 3.02 -4.76
CA VAL A 39 -5.50 2.27 -4.24
C VAL A 39 -4.83 3.07 -3.14
N PHE A 40 -4.84 2.55 -1.91
CA PHE A 40 -4.11 3.07 -0.75
C PHE A 40 -2.79 2.33 -0.60
N SER A 41 -1.69 3.05 -0.52
CA SER A 41 -0.38 2.45 -0.27
C SER A 41 0.55 3.40 0.49
N GLY A 42 1.81 3.04 0.64
CA GLY A 42 2.72 3.74 1.52
C GLY A 42 3.76 4.63 0.84
N GLY A 43 3.73 4.77 -0.46
CA GLY A 43 4.68 5.57 -1.21
C GLY A 43 6.13 5.07 -1.17
N ALA A 44 6.36 3.85 -0.70
CA ALA A 44 7.68 3.22 -0.65
C ALA A 44 8.04 2.59 -2.01
N LYS A 45 9.29 2.16 -2.17
CA LYS A 45 9.70 1.37 -3.33
C LYS A 45 9.03 0.00 -3.35
N GLY A 46 9.05 -0.67 -4.49
CA GLY A 46 8.55 -2.02 -4.66
C GLY A 46 7.03 -2.07 -4.84
N VAL A 47 6.33 -2.88 -4.07
CA VAL A 47 4.88 -3.09 -4.22
C VAL A 47 4.10 -1.78 -4.15
N ASP A 48 4.44 -0.89 -3.22
CA ASP A 48 3.74 0.39 -3.04
C ASP A 48 3.84 1.25 -4.32
N GLU A 49 5.06 1.46 -4.82
CA GLU A 49 5.31 2.26 -6.02
C GLU A 49 4.64 1.68 -7.26
N VAL A 50 4.70 0.35 -7.44
CA VAL A 50 4.07 -0.33 -8.59
C VAL A 50 2.56 -0.18 -8.53
N SER A 51 1.94 -0.37 -7.37
CA SER A 51 0.49 -0.26 -7.20
C SER A 51 -0.02 1.16 -7.47
N GLU A 52 0.64 2.17 -6.89
CA GLU A 52 0.29 3.58 -7.04
C GLU A 52 0.48 4.08 -8.48
N THR A 53 1.62 3.72 -9.09
CA THR A 53 1.91 4.10 -10.49
C THR A 53 0.93 3.43 -11.45
N THR A 54 0.58 2.17 -11.22
CA THR A 54 -0.38 1.46 -12.06
C THR A 54 -1.77 2.09 -11.97
N ALA A 55 -2.24 2.43 -10.76
CA ALA A 55 -3.52 3.10 -10.57
C ALA A 55 -3.54 4.47 -11.26
N SER A 56 -2.54 5.30 -11.02
CA SER A 56 -2.44 6.66 -11.60
C SER A 56 -2.36 6.65 -13.13
N ASN A 57 -1.67 5.69 -13.73
CA ASN A 57 -1.52 5.57 -15.18
C ASN A 57 -2.81 5.08 -15.88
N ASN A 58 -3.67 4.38 -15.16
CA ASN A 58 -4.94 3.87 -15.68
C ASN A 58 -6.13 4.82 -15.42
N GLN A 59 -5.84 6.11 -15.22
CA GLN A 59 -6.82 7.20 -15.06
C GLN A 59 -7.69 7.13 -13.79
N ASP A 60 -7.25 6.41 -12.78
CA ASP A 60 -7.89 6.41 -11.49
C ASP A 60 -6.94 6.91 -10.39
N TYR A 61 -7.33 6.79 -9.14
CA TYR A 61 -6.72 7.48 -8.02
C TYR A 61 -5.87 6.56 -7.18
N ALA A 62 -4.70 7.05 -6.81
CA ALA A 62 -3.89 6.46 -5.76
C ALA A 62 -3.79 7.42 -4.57
N GLU A 63 -3.84 6.89 -3.36
CA GLU A 63 -3.56 7.62 -2.13
C GLU A 63 -2.30 7.05 -1.48
N SER A 64 -1.28 7.89 -1.37
CA SER A 64 -0.01 7.52 -0.74
C SER A 64 0.05 8.08 0.67
N ILE A 65 0.04 7.21 1.68
CA ILE A 65 0.23 7.59 3.08
C ILE A 65 1.72 7.51 3.39
N LEU A 66 2.36 8.65 3.58
CA LEU A 66 3.81 8.76 3.65
C LEU A 66 4.35 8.61 5.08
N ALA A 67 5.49 7.93 5.20
CA ALA A 67 6.27 7.85 6.43
C ALA A 67 7.53 8.74 6.42
N ASP A 68 7.85 9.30 5.25
CA ASP A 68 8.96 10.22 5.01
C ASP A 68 8.45 11.63 4.69
N SER A 69 9.36 12.53 4.31
CA SER A 69 9.03 13.91 4.04
C SER A 69 8.09 14.07 2.83
N LEU A 70 6.87 14.51 3.11
CA LEU A 70 5.90 14.91 2.10
C LEU A 70 6.44 16.08 1.26
N SER A 71 7.07 17.06 1.91
CA SER A 71 7.68 18.23 1.25
C SER A 71 8.74 17.82 0.22
N LYS A 72 9.55 16.79 0.51
CA LYS A 72 10.51 16.25 -0.46
C LYS A 72 9.79 15.47 -1.59
N LYS A 73 8.76 14.71 -1.25
CA LYS A 73 8.04 13.88 -2.23
C LYS A 73 7.41 14.75 -3.32
N ILE A 74 6.81 15.89 -2.98
CA ILE A 74 6.22 16.82 -3.95
C ILE A 74 7.24 17.57 -4.83
N MET A 75 8.54 17.47 -4.55
CA MET A 75 9.58 18.02 -5.45
C MET A 75 9.69 17.23 -6.75
N SER A 76 9.25 15.97 -6.79
CA SER A 76 9.19 15.17 -8.02
C SER A 76 8.15 15.76 -8.99
N LYS A 77 8.58 16.04 -10.22
CA LYS A 77 7.69 16.56 -11.27
C LYS A 77 6.54 15.59 -11.53
N ALA A 78 6.83 14.29 -11.66
CA ALA A 78 5.81 13.27 -11.92
C ALA A 78 4.74 13.22 -10.83
N ILE A 79 5.14 13.33 -9.57
CA ILE A 79 4.20 13.37 -8.43
C ILE A 79 3.34 14.63 -8.48
N ARG A 80 3.94 15.80 -8.74
CA ARG A 80 3.17 17.05 -8.86
C ARG A 80 2.17 16.99 -10.01
N ASP A 81 2.58 16.48 -11.17
CA ASP A 81 1.69 16.35 -12.32
C ASP A 81 0.49 15.43 -12.01
N ASN A 82 0.72 14.33 -11.30
CA ASN A 82 -0.34 13.43 -10.85
C ASN A 82 -1.29 14.09 -9.83
N ILE A 83 -0.76 14.88 -8.89
CA ILE A 83 -1.57 15.62 -7.90
C ILE A 83 -2.42 16.68 -8.63
N LEU A 84 -1.82 17.48 -9.50
CA LEU A 84 -2.50 18.55 -10.24
C LEU A 84 -3.57 18.01 -11.18
N SER A 85 -3.35 16.84 -11.77
CA SER A 85 -4.35 16.16 -12.62
C SER A 85 -5.39 15.37 -11.81
N GLY A 86 -5.33 15.39 -10.47
CA GLY A 86 -6.28 14.71 -9.62
C GLY A 86 -6.13 13.18 -9.56
N LYS A 87 -5.00 12.65 -9.98
CA LYS A 87 -4.72 11.20 -10.02
C LYS A 87 -4.01 10.67 -8.77
N GLN A 88 -3.52 11.54 -7.92
CA GLN A 88 -2.82 11.16 -6.71
C GLN A 88 -3.10 12.13 -5.57
N LEU A 89 -3.29 11.57 -4.37
CA LEU A 89 -3.33 12.30 -3.11
C LEU A 89 -2.18 11.81 -2.23
N LEU A 90 -1.44 12.74 -1.64
CA LEU A 90 -0.43 12.44 -0.62
C LEU A 90 -0.97 12.79 0.76
N LEU A 91 -0.84 11.89 1.70
CA LEU A 91 -1.21 12.04 3.10
C LEU A 91 -0.01 11.76 4.00
N THR A 92 0.08 12.45 5.11
CA THR A 92 1.03 12.13 6.19
C THR A 92 0.40 12.42 7.53
N ALA A 93 0.67 11.56 8.52
CA ALA A 93 0.33 11.79 9.91
C ALA A 93 1.46 12.46 10.70
N ASN A 94 2.59 12.71 10.04
CA ASN A 94 3.78 13.32 10.63
C ASN A 94 3.94 14.77 10.15
N ASN A 95 4.91 15.49 10.74
CA ASN A 95 5.35 16.77 10.18
C ASN A 95 5.74 16.57 8.71
N PRO A 96 5.24 17.39 7.75
CA PRO A 96 5.55 17.26 6.32
C PRO A 96 7.04 17.25 5.97
N ASP A 97 7.87 17.86 6.79
CA ASP A 97 9.32 17.91 6.62
C ASP A 97 10.06 16.76 7.33
N ALA A 98 9.35 15.95 8.13
CA ALA A 98 9.97 14.89 8.90
C ALA A 98 10.69 13.87 7.99
N PRO A 99 11.96 13.54 8.27
CA PRO A 99 12.64 12.50 7.52
C PRO A 99 12.05 11.11 7.81
N PHE A 100 12.38 10.16 6.95
CA PHE A 100 12.02 8.76 7.20
C PHE A 100 12.57 8.28 8.55
N SER A 101 11.70 7.59 9.29
CA SER A 101 12.11 6.78 10.44
C SER A 101 11.33 5.46 10.44
N VAL A 102 11.93 4.43 11.03
CA VAL A 102 11.25 3.12 11.17
C VAL A 102 9.98 3.28 12.01
N ALA A 103 10.04 4.07 13.08
CA ALA A 103 8.87 4.35 13.93
C ALA A 103 7.73 5.01 13.16
N ASN A 104 8.03 6.02 12.32
CA ASN A 104 7.03 6.66 11.47
C ASN A 104 6.44 5.67 10.46
N ALA A 105 7.26 4.81 9.86
CA ALA A 105 6.81 3.81 8.91
C ALA A 105 5.87 2.78 9.55
N MET A 106 6.22 2.30 10.74
CA MET A 106 5.38 1.38 11.51
C MET A 106 4.05 2.02 11.93
N ASN A 107 4.11 3.26 12.41
CA ASN A 107 2.90 4.01 12.80
C ASN A 107 2.01 4.33 11.59
N ARG A 108 2.59 4.64 10.43
CA ARG A 108 1.89 4.93 9.19
C ARG A 108 1.07 3.74 8.67
N ASN A 109 1.56 2.52 8.83
CA ASN A 109 0.92 1.33 8.27
C ASN A 109 -0.54 1.19 8.70
N LYS A 110 -0.87 1.48 9.94
CA LYS A 110 -2.26 1.40 10.45
C LYS A 110 -3.24 2.28 9.66
N TYR A 111 -2.79 3.42 9.12
CA TYR A 111 -3.64 4.28 8.30
C TYR A 111 -3.96 3.69 6.94
N ILE A 112 -3.04 2.92 6.34
CA ILE A 112 -3.33 2.18 5.10
C ILE A 112 -4.48 1.20 5.34
N TYR A 113 -4.42 0.44 6.43
CA TYR A 113 -5.49 -0.48 6.79
C TYR A 113 -6.78 0.26 7.16
N ALA A 114 -6.71 1.26 8.02
CA ALA A 114 -7.89 1.96 8.52
C ALA A 114 -8.67 2.75 7.47
N LEU A 115 -8.00 3.22 6.42
CA LEU A 115 -8.63 3.96 5.32
C LEU A 115 -9.17 3.05 4.21
N SER A 116 -8.73 1.80 4.14
CA SER A 116 -9.15 0.85 3.11
C SER A 116 -10.33 -0.02 3.56
N ASN A 117 -11.05 -0.59 2.63
CA ASN A 117 -12.12 -1.57 2.89
C ASN A 117 -11.59 -3.01 2.99
N GLY A 118 -10.32 -3.20 2.64
CA GLY A 118 -9.57 -4.44 2.75
C GLY A 118 -8.18 -4.22 2.24
N THR A 119 -7.20 -4.94 2.76
CA THR A 119 -5.79 -4.74 2.39
C THR A 119 -5.19 -6.02 1.82
N PHE A 120 -4.52 -5.89 0.69
CA PHE A 120 -3.83 -6.96 -0.02
C PHE A 120 -2.34 -6.94 0.29
N VAL A 121 -1.82 -8.05 0.78
CA VAL A 121 -0.39 -8.29 1.01
C VAL A 121 0.16 -9.10 -0.14
N VAL A 122 1.02 -8.50 -0.96
CA VAL A 122 1.64 -9.16 -2.12
C VAL A 122 2.83 -9.99 -1.68
N ALA A 123 3.76 -9.42 -0.92
CA ALA A 123 4.99 -10.08 -0.49
C ALA A 123 5.37 -9.63 0.91
N SER A 124 5.59 -10.57 1.82
CA SER A 124 5.99 -10.30 3.19
C SER A 124 7.09 -11.26 3.65
N ASP A 125 8.13 -10.70 4.25
CA ASP A 125 9.09 -11.49 5.00
C ASP A 125 8.45 -11.99 6.31
N TYR A 126 8.87 -13.14 6.79
CA TYR A 126 8.42 -13.69 8.07
C TYR A 126 9.09 -12.99 9.25
N ASN A 127 8.30 -12.54 10.21
CA ASN A 127 8.74 -11.85 11.43
C ASN A 127 9.64 -10.63 11.19
N LYS A 128 9.60 -10.01 10.01
CA LYS A 128 10.48 -8.91 9.65
C LYS A 128 9.78 -7.86 8.80
N GLY A 129 10.14 -6.60 9.06
CA GLY A 129 9.73 -5.46 8.26
C GLY A 129 8.31 -4.95 8.52
N GLY A 130 8.00 -3.82 7.89
CA GLY A 130 6.75 -3.09 8.08
C GLY A 130 5.53 -3.82 7.56
N THR A 131 5.66 -4.54 6.44
CA THR A 131 4.55 -5.30 5.85
C THR A 131 4.07 -6.40 6.79
N TRP A 132 5.01 -7.20 7.33
CA TRP A 132 4.69 -8.22 8.32
C TRP A 132 4.02 -7.63 9.56
N ALA A 133 4.65 -6.64 10.16
CA ALA A 133 4.17 -6.05 11.42
C ALA A 133 2.79 -5.41 11.26
N GLY A 134 2.56 -4.67 10.17
CA GLY A 134 1.26 -4.05 9.87
C GLY A 134 0.17 -5.09 9.61
N ALA A 135 0.45 -6.14 8.84
CA ALA A 135 -0.50 -7.20 8.57
C ALA A 135 -0.88 -7.98 9.82
N VAL A 136 0.11 -8.36 10.65
CA VAL A 136 -0.14 -9.04 11.93
C VAL A 136 -0.96 -8.16 12.88
N GLU A 137 -0.65 -6.87 12.96
CA GLU A 137 -1.42 -5.93 13.78
C GLU A 137 -2.87 -5.84 13.30
N ASN A 138 -3.08 -5.67 11.99
CA ASN A 138 -4.42 -5.60 11.41
C ASN A 138 -5.23 -6.88 11.67
N ILE A 139 -4.64 -8.06 11.43
CA ILE A 139 -5.30 -9.35 11.70
C ILE A 139 -5.69 -9.46 13.19
N LYS A 140 -4.75 -9.10 14.09
CA LYS A 140 -4.99 -9.14 15.54
C LYS A 140 -6.09 -8.16 15.99
N LYS A 141 -6.13 -6.97 15.41
CA LYS A 141 -7.08 -5.91 15.74
C LYS A 141 -8.43 -6.04 15.02
N GLY A 142 -8.45 -6.76 13.89
CA GLY A 142 -9.65 -6.93 13.08
C GLY A 142 -10.17 -5.64 12.46
N TRP A 143 -9.28 -4.71 12.06
CA TRP A 143 -9.71 -3.43 11.48
C TRP A 143 -10.39 -3.64 10.13
N VAL A 144 -9.72 -4.39 9.21
CA VAL A 144 -10.24 -4.78 7.91
C VAL A 144 -9.73 -6.17 7.52
N ASN A 145 -10.34 -6.80 6.53
CA ASN A 145 -9.85 -8.06 5.99
C ASN A 145 -8.44 -7.90 5.41
N THR A 146 -7.56 -8.84 5.74
CA THR A 146 -6.23 -8.96 5.16
C THR A 146 -6.25 -10.09 4.13
N PHE A 147 -6.18 -9.74 2.86
CA PHE A 147 -6.01 -10.68 1.76
C PHE A 147 -4.51 -10.88 1.52
N VAL A 148 -4.08 -12.10 1.36
CA VAL A 148 -2.65 -12.42 1.22
C VAL A 148 -2.44 -13.26 -0.02
N TRP A 149 -1.56 -12.83 -0.91
CA TRP A 149 -1.21 -13.64 -2.07
C TRP A 149 -0.62 -14.97 -1.64
N ASN A 150 -1.30 -16.06 -2.01
CA ASN A 150 -0.91 -17.41 -1.67
C ASN A 150 0.25 -17.86 -2.58
N ASN A 151 1.41 -17.31 -2.32
CA ASN A 151 2.65 -17.60 -3.03
C ASN A 151 3.67 -18.23 -2.08
N ASN A 152 4.05 -19.49 -2.32
CA ASN A 152 4.97 -20.26 -1.51
C ASN A 152 6.42 -19.68 -1.46
N LYS A 153 6.75 -18.74 -2.34
CA LYS A 153 8.02 -18.02 -2.35
C LYS A 153 8.24 -17.22 -1.05
N TYR A 154 7.15 -16.71 -0.47
CA TYR A 154 7.20 -15.88 0.72
C TYR A 154 6.64 -16.62 1.93
N ILE A 155 7.55 -17.07 2.82
CA ILE A 155 7.16 -17.71 4.09
C ILE A 155 6.24 -16.78 4.91
N GLY A 156 6.51 -15.46 4.90
CA GLY A 156 5.66 -14.48 5.57
C GLY A 156 4.21 -14.53 5.08
N ASN A 157 3.97 -14.68 3.78
CA ASN A 157 2.61 -14.79 3.26
C ASN A 157 1.90 -16.04 3.81
N THR A 158 2.56 -17.20 3.74
CA THR A 158 2.02 -18.45 4.29
C THR A 158 1.68 -18.32 5.78
N GLU A 159 2.55 -17.69 6.55
CA GLU A 159 2.33 -17.52 8.00
C GLU A 159 1.24 -16.47 8.32
N LEU A 160 1.08 -15.44 7.48
CA LEU A 160 -0.04 -14.49 7.60
C LEU A 160 -1.39 -15.18 7.34
N ILE A 161 -1.46 -16.06 6.36
CA ILE A 161 -2.67 -16.86 6.09
C ILE A 161 -3.00 -17.73 7.31
N LYS A 162 -2.02 -18.42 7.90
CA LYS A 162 -2.22 -19.21 9.12
C LYS A 162 -2.68 -18.37 10.33
N LYS A 163 -2.35 -17.09 10.35
CA LYS A 163 -2.77 -16.16 11.42
C LYS A 163 -4.17 -15.58 11.21
N GLY A 164 -4.84 -15.89 10.13
CA GLY A 164 -6.20 -15.43 9.83
C GLY A 164 -6.31 -14.52 8.59
N GLY A 165 -5.24 -14.35 7.85
CA GLY A 165 -5.30 -13.72 6.52
C GLY A 165 -6.05 -14.62 5.52
N VAL A 166 -6.75 -14.02 4.58
CA VAL A 166 -7.47 -14.73 3.51
C VAL A 166 -6.53 -14.95 2.33
N GLY A 167 -6.19 -16.21 2.04
CA GLY A 167 -5.35 -16.54 0.88
C GLY A 167 -6.07 -16.26 -0.43
N ILE A 168 -5.37 -15.62 -1.38
CA ILE A 168 -5.85 -15.37 -2.75
C ILE A 168 -4.83 -15.85 -3.78
N GLU A 169 -5.28 -16.21 -4.98
CA GLU A 169 -4.45 -16.65 -6.12
C GLU A 169 -4.45 -15.62 -7.25
#